data_902cc34b377bfe5a6c4c3125b19955af
#
_entry.id   902cc34b377bfe5a6c4c3125b19955af
#
_cell.length_a   1.000
_cell.length_b   1.000
_cell.length_c   1.000
_cell.angle_alpha   90.00
_cell.angle_beta   90.00
_cell.angle_gamma   90.00
#
_symmetry.space_group_name_H-M   'P 1'
#
loop_
_entity.id
_entity.type
_entity.pdbx_description
1 polymer ?
#
loop_
_entity_poly.entity_id
_entity_poly.type
_entity_poly.pdbx_seq_one_letter_code
_entity_poly.pdbx_strand_id
1 'polypeptide(L)'
;MTQDVSLVARGLARRYGTRPALYGIDLTLRRGDCLGLLGLNGAGKSTTLRILTGVIAPHAGSVTICGHDLARDAIAAKRHLGYLPDIPPLFVDARVDEYLALCAKLREVADVGPAVERAKRRCGLADVGARLIGNLSKGYQQRIGIAQAIVHEPAVLVLDEPTVGLDPVQIRDVRQLVRELARDRAVILSTHLLAEVQQICSRVAILHEGRLVHEGTLAGDDCWLRLRLRAATSGTQLAAVPGVHEVKLADDGAWLLRVDAPTAAEAVAARVTTDGLGLLELRVADSPIEQTFLELTRGTTVAA
;
A
#
# COMPACT_ATOMS: atom_id res chain seq x y z
N MET A 1 15.02 -19.16 -9.38
CA MET A 1 13.54 -19.07 -9.42
C MET A 1 13.21 -17.63 -9.74
N THR A 2 12.81 -17.31 -10.96
CA THR A 2 12.33 -15.98 -11.36
C THR A 2 11.05 -15.73 -10.59
N GLN A 3 11.10 -14.83 -9.61
CA GLN A 3 9.90 -14.35 -8.91
C GLN A 3 8.95 -13.76 -9.96
N ASP A 4 7.73 -14.26 -9.98
CA ASP A 4 6.70 -13.96 -10.99
C ASP A 4 6.30 -12.47 -10.89
N VAL A 5 6.87 -11.65 -11.77
CA VAL A 5 6.60 -10.19 -11.79
C VAL A 5 5.23 -9.96 -12.41
N SER A 6 4.32 -9.44 -11.60
CA SER A 6 2.91 -9.24 -12.00
C SER A 6 2.66 -7.87 -12.62
N LEU A 7 3.37 -6.81 -12.19
CA LEU A 7 3.24 -5.46 -12.74
C LEU A 7 4.59 -4.75 -12.76
N VAL A 8 4.89 -4.09 -13.89
CA VAL A 8 6.05 -3.20 -14.04
C VAL A 8 5.58 -1.88 -14.62
N ALA A 9 5.88 -0.80 -13.95
CA ALA A 9 5.76 0.57 -14.44
C ALA A 9 7.14 1.19 -14.56
N ARG A 10 7.43 1.84 -15.69
CA ARG A 10 8.73 2.47 -15.94
C ARG A 10 8.57 3.90 -16.43
N GLY A 11 9.21 4.84 -15.75
CA GLY A 11 9.33 6.23 -16.13
C GLY A 11 8.00 6.94 -16.30
N LEU A 12 6.97 6.62 -15.50
CA LEU A 12 5.63 7.17 -15.67
C LEU A 12 5.62 8.68 -15.42
N ALA A 13 5.34 9.45 -16.46
CA ALA A 13 5.17 10.90 -16.40
C ALA A 13 3.78 11.33 -16.89
N ARG A 14 3.19 12.34 -16.22
CA ARG A 14 1.88 12.87 -16.58
C ARG A 14 1.79 14.36 -16.26
N ARG A 15 1.09 15.12 -17.12
CA ARG A 15 0.77 16.53 -16.92
C ARG A 15 -0.74 16.75 -17.13
N TYR A 16 -1.29 17.74 -16.44
CA TYR A 16 -2.63 18.26 -16.67
C TYR A 16 -2.50 19.72 -17.09
N GLY A 17 -2.70 19.98 -18.40
CA GLY A 17 -2.35 21.26 -18.98
C GLY A 17 -0.85 21.56 -18.80
N THR A 18 -0.52 22.68 -18.17
CA THR A 18 0.86 23.08 -17.85
C THR A 18 1.39 22.44 -16.54
N ARG A 19 0.51 21.94 -15.66
CA ARG A 19 0.89 21.42 -14.34
C ARG A 19 1.33 19.97 -14.44
N PRO A 20 2.59 19.65 -14.12
CA PRO A 20 3.03 18.26 -14.03
C PRO A 20 2.43 17.60 -12.78
N ALA A 21 2.02 16.34 -12.92
CA ALA A 21 1.45 15.54 -11.86
C ALA A 21 2.34 14.34 -11.49
N LEU A 22 3.15 13.83 -12.43
CA LEU A 22 4.13 12.77 -12.19
C LEU A 22 5.41 13.04 -12.98
N TYR A 23 6.55 12.71 -12.38
CA TYR A 23 7.90 13.01 -12.89
C TYR A 23 8.78 11.76 -13.07
N GLY A 24 8.27 10.70 -13.66
CA GLY A 24 9.06 9.50 -13.93
C GLY A 24 9.01 8.49 -12.79
N ILE A 25 7.82 7.97 -12.49
CA ILE A 25 7.61 6.97 -11.45
C ILE A 25 7.95 5.57 -11.98
N ASP A 26 8.79 4.84 -11.25
CA ASP A 26 9.07 3.43 -11.46
C ASP A 26 8.45 2.62 -10.32
N LEU A 27 7.75 1.53 -10.66
CA LEU A 27 7.17 0.62 -9.67
C LEU A 27 7.21 -0.82 -10.20
N THR A 28 7.51 -1.77 -9.32
CA THR A 28 7.45 -3.19 -9.64
C THR A 28 6.73 -3.94 -8.54
N LEU A 29 5.71 -4.74 -8.93
CA LEU A 29 4.99 -5.62 -8.03
C LEU A 29 5.18 -7.08 -8.44
N ARG A 30 5.38 -7.94 -7.46
CA ARG A 30 5.44 -9.39 -7.61
C ARG A 30 4.22 -10.03 -6.98
N ARG A 31 3.93 -11.26 -7.36
CA ARG A 31 2.90 -12.06 -6.71
C ARG A 31 3.22 -12.18 -5.21
N GLY A 32 2.22 -11.92 -4.36
CA GLY A 32 2.39 -11.89 -2.90
C GLY A 32 2.80 -10.53 -2.34
N ASP A 33 3.16 -9.55 -3.19
CA ASP A 33 3.41 -8.18 -2.73
C ASP A 33 2.10 -7.48 -2.37
N CYS A 34 2.11 -6.77 -1.25
CA CYS A 34 1.14 -5.74 -0.91
C CYS A 34 1.87 -4.41 -0.79
N LEU A 35 1.77 -3.55 -1.81
CA LEU A 35 2.43 -2.25 -1.87
C LEU A 35 1.47 -1.14 -1.44
N GLY A 36 1.79 -0.43 -0.38
CA GLY A 36 1.11 0.80 0.03
C GLY A 36 1.68 2.01 -0.70
N LEU A 37 0.87 2.67 -1.53
CA LEU A 37 1.22 3.94 -2.15
C LEU A 37 0.79 5.08 -1.23
N LEU A 38 1.72 5.59 -0.43
CA LEU A 38 1.50 6.59 0.61
C LEU A 38 1.80 7.99 0.09
N GLY A 39 1.08 9.00 0.55
CA GLY A 39 1.34 10.40 0.24
C GLY A 39 0.17 11.30 0.59
N LEU A 40 0.41 12.60 0.70
CA LEU A 40 -0.63 13.59 0.94
C LEU A 40 -1.58 13.74 -0.25
N ASN A 41 -2.68 14.47 -0.05
CA ASN A 41 -3.59 14.83 -1.14
C ASN A 41 -2.83 15.68 -2.18
N GLY A 42 -3.01 15.32 -3.45
CA GLY A 42 -2.29 15.96 -4.55
C GLY A 42 -0.87 15.42 -4.82
N ALA A 43 -0.35 14.46 -4.04
CA ALA A 43 0.97 13.86 -4.24
C ALA A 43 1.13 13.07 -5.56
N GLY A 44 0.02 12.73 -6.24
CA GLY A 44 0.04 11.97 -7.50
C GLY A 44 -0.47 10.52 -7.38
N LYS A 45 -0.92 10.07 -6.19
CA LYS A 45 -1.38 8.69 -5.96
C LYS A 45 -2.44 8.23 -6.95
N SER A 46 -3.60 8.89 -6.97
CA SER A 46 -4.71 8.50 -7.87
C SER A 46 -4.35 8.66 -9.36
N THR A 47 -3.47 9.62 -9.71
CA THR A 47 -2.94 9.72 -11.08
C THR A 47 -2.10 8.49 -11.43
N THR A 48 -1.22 8.06 -10.53
CA THR A 48 -0.43 6.83 -10.69
C THR A 48 -1.35 5.62 -10.86
N LEU A 49 -2.31 5.40 -9.95
CA LEU A 49 -3.23 4.27 -10.04
C LEU A 49 -4.07 4.29 -11.32
N ARG A 50 -4.55 5.45 -11.77
CA ARG A 50 -5.30 5.59 -13.04
C ARG A 50 -4.44 5.25 -14.26
N ILE A 51 -3.13 5.52 -14.24
CA ILE A 51 -2.21 5.11 -15.30
C ILE A 51 -1.98 3.60 -15.23
N LEU A 52 -1.69 3.04 -14.05
CA LEU A 52 -1.47 1.60 -13.86
C LEU A 52 -2.68 0.76 -14.29
N THR A 53 -3.88 1.32 -14.21
CA THR A 53 -5.14 0.65 -14.58
C THR A 53 -5.60 0.96 -16.02
N GLY A 54 -4.87 1.80 -16.73
CA GLY A 54 -5.22 2.20 -18.10
C GLY A 54 -6.52 3.00 -18.21
N VAL A 55 -6.89 3.73 -17.14
CA VAL A 55 -7.96 4.74 -17.15
C VAL A 55 -7.50 6.00 -17.85
N ILE A 56 -6.24 6.37 -17.68
CA ILE A 56 -5.59 7.45 -18.41
C ILE A 56 -4.24 6.97 -18.96
N ALA A 57 -3.85 7.47 -20.13
CA ALA A 57 -2.52 7.20 -20.69
C ALA A 57 -1.45 8.08 -20.03
N PRO A 58 -0.23 7.60 -19.79
CA PRO A 58 0.90 8.45 -19.42
C PRO A 58 1.33 9.31 -20.61
N HIS A 59 2.05 10.44 -20.35
CA HIS A 59 2.72 11.21 -21.40
C HIS A 59 4.07 10.59 -21.79
N ALA A 60 4.71 9.92 -20.83
CA ALA A 60 5.93 9.13 -21.03
C ALA A 60 5.92 7.93 -20.08
N GLY A 61 6.73 6.93 -20.41
CA GLY A 61 6.81 5.69 -19.66
C GLY A 61 5.87 4.60 -20.18
N SER A 62 5.92 3.44 -19.53
CA SER A 62 5.14 2.25 -19.92
C SER A 62 4.66 1.49 -18.71
N VAL A 63 3.59 0.70 -18.90
CA VAL A 63 3.06 -0.25 -17.91
C VAL A 63 2.93 -1.61 -18.56
N THR A 64 3.47 -2.63 -17.90
CA THR A 64 3.33 -4.03 -18.30
C THR A 64 2.65 -4.80 -17.17
N ILE A 65 1.62 -5.59 -17.48
CA ILE A 65 0.87 -6.41 -16.54
C ILE A 65 0.91 -7.85 -17.02
N CYS A 66 1.48 -8.76 -16.22
CA CYS A 66 1.66 -10.17 -16.56
C CYS A 66 2.27 -10.38 -17.96
N GLY A 67 3.24 -9.54 -18.35
CA GLY A 67 3.91 -9.60 -19.65
C GLY A 67 3.21 -8.84 -20.79
N HIS A 68 1.97 -8.34 -20.58
CA HIS A 68 1.22 -7.58 -21.59
C HIS A 68 1.44 -6.08 -21.43
N ASP A 69 1.87 -5.40 -22.50
CA ASP A 69 1.99 -3.94 -22.53
C ASP A 69 0.61 -3.29 -22.53
N LEU A 70 0.32 -2.45 -21.52
CA LEU A 70 -1.00 -1.86 -21.33
C LEU A 70 -1.42 -0.91 -22.46
N ALA A 71 -0.49 -0.31 -23.18
CA ALA A 71 -0.79 0.59 -24.31
C ALA A 71 -1.03 -0.17 -25.63
N ARG A 72 -0.33 -1.30 -25.81
CA ARG A 72 -0.37 -2.08 -27.06
C ARG A 72 -1.40 -3.20 -27.03
N ASP A 73 -1.56 -3.84 -25.86
CA ASP A 73 -2.46 -4.97 -25.64
C ASP A 73 -3.31 -4.77 -24.37
N ALA A 74 -4.11 -3.70 -24.40
CA ALA A 74 -4.90 -3.27 -23.26
C ALA A 74 -5.91 -4.34 -22.78
N ILE A 75 -6.48 -5.11 -23.71
CA ILE A 75 -7.49 -6.13 -23.36
C ILE A 75 -6.83 -7.27 -22.59
N ALA A 76 -5.73 -7.83 -23.09
CA ALA A 76 -5.02 -8.89 -22.39
C ALA A 76 -4.45 -8.41 -21.05
N ALA A 77 -3.84 -7.23 -20.99
CA ALA A 77 -3.37 -6.65 -19.74
C ALA A 77 -4.50 -6.49 -18.70
N LYS A 78 -5.67 -5.97 -19.11
CA LYS A 78 -6.82 -5.73 -18.23
C LYS A 78 -7.52 -7.02 -17.76
N ARG A 79 -7.36 -8.14 -18.45
CA ARG A 79 -7.84 -9.46 -17.96
C ARG A 79 -7.13 -9.88 -16.66
N HIS A 80 -5.89 -9.44 -16.46
CA HIS A 80 -5.11 -9.71 -15.26
C HIS A 80 -5.23 -8.64 -14.18
N LEU A 81 -6.09 -7.62 -14.38
CA LEU A 81 -6.16 -6.44 -13.53
C LEU A 81 -7.56 -6.26 -12.92
N GLY A 82 -7.64 -6.22 -11.59
CA GLY A 82 -8.80 -5.74 -10.85
C GLY A 82 -8.57 -4.30 -10.36
N TYR A 83 -9.61 -3.49 -10.40
CA TYR A 83 -9.52 -2.09 -9.96
C TYR A 83 -10.73 -1.66 -9.14
N LEU A 84 -10.47 -1.09 -7.98
CA LEU A 84 -11.41 -0.34 -7.15
C LEU A 84 -10.98 1.12 -7.14
N PRO A 85 -11.68 2.04 -7.80
CA PRO A 85 -11.45 3.48 -7.65
C PRO A 85 -11.94 3.98 -6.28
N ASP A 86 -11.52 5.18 -5.87
CA ASP A 86 -11.93 5.87 -4.64
C ASP A 86 -13.46 5.89 -4.45
N ILE A 87 -14.19 6.17 -5.53
CA ILE A 87 -15.66 6.01 -5.56
C ILE A 87 -15.99 4.74 -6.34
N PRO A 88 -16.47 3.68 -5.67
CA PRO A 88 -16.87 2.45 -6.35
C PRO A 88 -17.95 2.72 -7.41
N PRO A 89 -17.80 2.20 -8.65
CA PRO A 89 -18.74 2.43 -9.76
C PRO A 89 -19.99 1.54 -9.62
N LEU A 90 -20.76 1.72 -8.55
CA LEU A 90 -21.89 0.88 -8.22
C LEU A 90 -23.19 1.33 -8.90
N PHE A 91 -24.01 0.37 -9.35
CA PHE A 91 -25.39 0.61 -9.79
C PHE A 91 -26.31 0.46 -8.59
N VAL A 92 -26.64 1.58 -7.96
CA VAL A 92 -27.39 1.62 -6.68
C VAL A 92 -28.78 0.98 -6.76
N ASP A 93 -29.40 0.99 -7.93
CA ASP A 93 -30.70 0.40 -8.20
C ASP A 93 -30.66 -1.09 -8.60
N ALA A 94 -29.46 -1.66 -8.72
CA ALA A 94 -29.27 -3.08 -8.98
C ALA A 94 -29.15 -3.88 -7.68
N ARG A 95 -29.47 -5.17 -7.74
CA ARG A 95 -29.17 -6.12 -6.67
C ARG A 95 -27.67 -6.48 -6.75
N VAL A 96 -27.08 -6.87 -5.60
CA VAL A 96 -25.68 -7.27 -5.54
C VAL A 96 -25.35 -8.37 -6.53
N ASP A 97 -26.17 -9.42 -6.60
CA ASP A 97 -25.98 -10.56 -7.52
C ASP A 97 -26.05 -10.14 -8.99
N GLU A 98 -27.01 -9.29 -9.34
CA GLU A 98 -27.18 -8.77 -10.70
C GLU A 98 -25.97 -7.94 -11.14
N TYR A 99 -25.51 -7.04 -10.26
CA TYR A 99 -24.34 -6.20 -10.52
C TYR A 99 -23.06 -7.01 -10.68
N LEU A 100 -22.79 -7.96 -9.76
CA LEU A 100 -21.60 -8.80 -9.86
C LEU A 100 -21.66 -9.74 -11.07
N ALA A 101 -22.83 -10.26 -11.42
CA ALA A 101 -23.00 -11.05 -12.63
C ALA A 101 -22.74 -10.23 -13.91
N LEU A 102 -23.18 -8.97 -13.95
CA LEU A 102 -22.84 -8.06 -15.05
C LEU A 102 -21.33 -7.83 -15.14
N CYS A 103 -20.66 -7.55 -14.00
CA CYS A 103 -19.22 -7.37 -13.96
C CYS A 103 -18.45 -8.61 -14.45
N ALA A 104 -18.89 -9.82 -14.05
CA ALA A 104 -18.30 -11.08 -14.49
C ALA A 104 -18.45 -11.27 -16.01
N LYS A 105 -19.65 -11.00 -16.56
CA LYS A 105 -19.90 -11.07 -18.01
C LYS A 105 -19.04 -10.08 -18.81
N LEU A 106 -18.91 -8.83 -18.34
CA LEU A 106 -18.04 -7.81 -18.96
C LEU A 106 -16.56 -8.20 -18.95
N ARG A 107 -16.15 -9.07 -18.01
CA ARG A 107 -14.80 -9.64 -17.91
C ARG A 107 -14.67 -10.99 -18.61
N GLU A 108 -15.69 -11.41 -19.38
CA GLU A 108 -15.71 -12.68 -20.14
C GLU A 108 -15.46 -13.91 -19.25
N VAL A 109 -15.94 -13.88 -18.00
CA VAL A 109 -15.86 -15.03 -17.09
C VAL A 109 -16.77 -16.13 -17.61
N ALA A 110 -16.23 -17.34 -17.85
CA ALA A 110 -16.96 -18.45 -18.43
C ALA A 110 -18.12 -18.91 -17.52
N ASP A 111 -17.82 -19.12 -16.23
CA ASP A 111 -18.79 -19.61 -15.23
C ASP A 111 -19.20 -18.49 -14.29
N VAL A 112 -20.12 -17.64 -14.72
CA VAL A 112 -20.54 -16.41 -14.02
C VAL A 112 -21.09 -16.72 -12.62
N GLY A 113 -22.01 -17.68 -12.47
CA GLY A 113 -22.62 -18.01 -11.19
C GLY A 113 -21.60 -18.40 -10.12
N PRO A 114 -20.79 -19.43 -10.34
CA PRO A 114 -19.72 -19.82 -9.42
C PRO A 114 -18.71 -18.69 -9.11
N ALA A 115 -18.37 -17.85 -10.09
CA ALA A 115 -17.46 -16.72 -9.89
C ALA A 115 -18.06 -15.65 -8.95
N VAL A 116 -19.32 -15.31 -9.15
CA VAL A 116 -20.05 -14.37 -8.28
C VAL A 116 -20.12 -14.91 -6.85
N GLU A 117 -20.46 -16.18 -6.67
CA GLU A 117 -20.54 -16.80 -5.35
C GLU A 117 -19.16 -16.83 -4.65
N ARG A 118 -18.07 -17.10 -5.38
CA ARG A 118 -16.72 -17.01 -4.81
C ARG A 118 -16.37 -15.57 -4.38
N ALA A 119 -16.64 -14.58 -5.23
CA ALA A 119 -16.38 -13.18 -4.93
C ALA A 119 -17.20 -12.70 -3.71
N LYS A 120 -18.49 -13.06 -3.65
CA LYS A 120 -19.35 -12.74 -2.49
C LYS A 120 -18.83 -13.35 -1.20
N ARG A 121 -18.49 -14.66 -1.21
CA ARG A 121 -17.94 -15.32 -0.01
C ARG A 121 -16.66 -14.65 0.47
N ARG A 122 -15.72 -14.36 -0.44
CA ARG A 122 -14.46 -13.67 -0.09
C ARG A 122 -14.70 -12.28 0.53
N CYS A 123 -15.71 -11.56 0.04
CA CYS A 123 -15.99 -10.19 0.51
C CYS A 123 -17.03 -10.11 1.64
N GLY A 124 -17.50 -11.25 2.18
CA GLY A 124 -18.51 -11.25 3.24
C GLY A 124 -19.87 -10.71 2.79
N LEU A 125 -20.31 -11.06 1.56
CA LEU A 125 -21.52 -10.57 0.92
C LEU A 125 -22.57 -11.70 0.70
N ALA A 126 -22.35 -12.90 1.26
CA ALA A 126 -23.18 -14.07 1.00
C ALA A 126 -24.68 -13.80 1.29
N ASP A 127 -24.97 -13.10 2.39
CA ASP A 127 -26.33 -12.89 2.89
C ASP A 127 -27.05 -11.67 2.28
N VAL A 128 -26.35 -10.89 1.42
CA VAL A 128 -26.90 -9.64 0.86
C VAL A 128 -27.10 -9.67 -0.65
N GLY A 129 -26.89 -10.82 -1.31
CA GLY A 129 -26.96 -10.97 -2.76
C GLY A 129 -28.23 -10.43 -3.40
N ALA A 130 -29.38 -10.68 -2.78
CA ALA A 130 -30.69 -10.23 -3.27
C ALA A 130 -31.04 -8.78 -2.89
N ARG A 131 -30.25 -8.09 -2.10
CA ARG A 131 -30.52 -6.71 -1.67
C ARG A 131 -30.11 -5.70 -2.72
N LEU A 132 -30.83 -4.57 -2.80
CA LEU A 132 -30.42 -3.40 -3.60
C LEU A 132 -29.17 -2.77 -3.00
N ILE A 133 -28.20 -2.43 -3.85
CA ILE A 133 -26.92 -1.86 -3.44
C ILE A 133 -27.11 -0.52 -2.72
N GLY A 134 -28.05 0.31 -3.19
CA GLY A 134 -28.34 1.61 -2.57
C GLY A 134 -28.85 1.52 -1.13
N ASN A 135 -29.44 0.38 -0.73
CA ASN A 135 -29.98 0.16 0.62
C ASN A 135 -28.92 -0.42 1.60
N LEU A 136 -27.69 -0.59 1.15
CA LEU A 136 -26.60 -1.14 1.95
C LEU A 136 -25.72 -0.03 2.55
N SER A 137 -25.12 -0.31 3.72
CA SER A 137 -24.17 0.60 4.33
C SER A 137 -22.96 0.84 3.43
N LYS A 138 -22.25 1.94 3.65
CA LYS A 138 -21.03 2.29 2.91
C LYS A 138 -19.99 1.17 2.94
N GLY A 139 -19.84 0.46 4.09
CA GLY A 139 -18.94 -0.69 4.20
C GLY A 139 -19.33 -1.86 3.30
N TYR A 140 -20.64 -2.16 3.18
CA TYR A 140 -21.09 -3.16 2.22
C TYR A 140 -20.87 -2.71 0.77
N GLN A 141 -21.12 -1.44 0.45
CA GLN A 141 -20.86 -0.88 -0.88
C GLN A 141 -19.37 -0.97 -1.24
N GLN A 142 -18.49 -0.69 -0.29
CA GLN A 142 -17.05 -0.84 -0.48
C GLN A 142 -16.64 -2.29 -0.75
N ARG A 143 -17.19 -3.25 0.02
CA ARG A 143 -16.96 -4.68 -0.20
C ARG A 143 -17.49 -5.16 -1.55
N ILE A 144 -18.63 -4.62 -2.03
CA ILE A 144 -19.15 -4.88 -3.38
C ILE A 144 -18.19 -4.33 -4.43
N GLY A 145 -17.62 -3.14 -4.20
CA GLY A 145 -16.59 -2.56 -5.05
C GLY A 145 -15.32 -3.42 -5.12
N ILE A 146 -14.90 -4.05 -4.02
CA ILE A 146 -13.81 -5.03 -4.02
C ILE A 146 -14.24 -6.31 -4.75
N ALA A 147 -15.45 -6.81 -4.50
CA ALA A 147 -15.96 -8.03 -5.12
C ALA A 147 -16.01 -7.92 -6.67
N GLN A 148 -16.44 -6.78 -7.22
CA GLN A 148 -16.41 -6.55 -8.67
C GLN A 148 -14.96 -6.52 -9.21
N ALA A 149 -14.01 -6.00 -8.43
CA ALA A 149 -12.61 -5.96 -8.84
C ALA A 149 -11.96 -7.35 -8.88
N ILE A 150 -12.46 -8.33 -8.11
CA ILE A 150 -11.88 -9.68 -8.00
C ILE A 150 -12.71 -10.78 -8.68
N VAL A 151 -13.88 -10.48 -9.21
CA VAL A 151 -14.83 -11.51 -9.74
C VAL A 151 -14.23 -12.37 -10.86
N HIS A 152 -13.30 -11.84 -11.64
CA HIS A 152 -12.57 -12.51 -12.71
C HIS A 152 -11.18 -13.05 -12.27
N GLU A 153 -10.92 -13.10 -10.96
CA GLU A 153 -9.69 -13.62 -10.35
C GLU A 153 -8.39 -13.01 -10.92
N PRO A 154 -8.22 -11.68 -10.90
CA PRO A 154 -7.05 -11.02 -11.47
C PRO A 154 -5.77 -11.35 -10.70
N ALA A 155 -4.63 -11.32 -11.39
CA ALA A 155 -3.30 -11.47 -10.80
C ALA A 155 -2.81 -10.20 -10.09
N VAL A 156 -3.32 -9.03 -10.52
CA VAL A 156 -3.01 -7.71 -9.95
C VAL A 156 -4.28 -7.03 -9.48
N LEU A 157 -4.27 -6.51 -8.26
CA LEU A 157 -5.39 -5.76 -7.68
C LEU A 157 -4.94 -4.36 -7.31
N VAL A 158 -5.64 -3.34 -7.81
CA VAL A 158 -5.40 -1.93 -7.53
C VAL A 158 -6.59 -1.37 -6.75
N LEU A 159 -6.32 -0.78 -5.58
CA LEU A 159 -7.32 -0.25 -4.66
C LEU A 159 -7.00 1.22 -4.35
N ASP A 160 -7.89 2.14 -4.72
CA ASP A 160 -7.72 3.57 -4.43
C ASP A 160 -8.51 3.91 -3.15
N GLU A 161 -7.81 4.27 -2.06
CA GLU A 161 -8.34 4.64 -0.73
C GLU A 161 -9.42 3.65 -0.20
N PRO A 162 -9.15 2.33 -0.08
CA PRO A 162 -10.19 1.32 0.14
C PRO A 162 -10.90 1.40 1.49
N THR A 163 -10.42 2.19 2.44
CA THR A 163 -10.93 2.30 3.81
C THR A 163 -11.54 3.66 4.13
N VAL A 164 -11.48 4.62 3.19
CA VAL A 164 -11.96 5.98 3.42
C VAL A 164 -13.47 6.02 3.72
N GLY A 165 -13.79 6.71 4.82
CA GLY A 165 -15.17 6.94 5.26
C GLY A 165 -15.90 5.71 5.81
N LEU A 166 -15.14 4.70 6.22
CA LEU A 166 -15.64 3.53 6.95
C LEU A 166 -15.46 3.73 8.46
N ASP A 167 -16.28 3.04 9.23
CA ASP A 167 -16.11 2.97 10.69
C ASP A 167 -14.95 2.02 11.09
N PRO A 168 -14.45 2.06 12.33
CA PRO A 168 -13.29 1.26 12.75
C PRO A 168 -13.47 -0.26 12.58
N VAL A 169 -14.70 -0.79 12.72
CA VAL A 169 -14.98 -2.21 12.54
C VAL A 169 -14.87 -2.58 11.07
N GLN A 170 -15.50 -1.79 10.21
CA GLN A 170 -15.45 -1.98 8.75
C GLN A 170 -14.02 -1.83 8.20
N ILE A 171 -13.24 -0.86 8.72
CA ILE A 171 -11.82 -0.69 8.35
C ILE A 171 -11.05 -1.99 8.65
N ARG A 172 -11.20 -2.56 9.85
CA ARG A 172 -10.54 -3.81 10.25
C ARG A 172 -10.89 -4.96 9.30
N ASP A 173 -12.15 -5.08 8.95
CA ASP A 173 -12.63 -6.15 8.06
C ASP A 173 -12.09 -6.00 6.64
N VAL A 174 -12.07 -4.77 6.09
CA VAL A 174 -11.48 -4.49 4.76
C VAL A 174 -9.98 -4.75 4.77
N ARG A 175 -9.27 -4.36 5.82
CA ARG A 175 -7.83 -4.64 5.98
C ARG A 175 -7.54 -6.13 5.98
N GLN A 176 -8.34 -6.92 6.70
CA GLN A 176 -8.18 -8.37 6.69
C GLN A 176 -8.43 -8.96 5.31
N LEU A 177 -9.49 -8.52 4.63
CA LEU A 177 -9.80 -8.94 3.27
C LEU A 177 -8.62 -8.64 2.31
N VAL A 178 -8.05 -7.44 2.37
CA VAL A 178 -6.91 -7.05 1.52
C VAL A 178 -5.69 -7.92 1.81
N ARG A 179 -5.36 -8.20 3.08
CA ARG A 179 -4.28 -9.13 3.45
C ARG A 179 -4.49 -10.54 2.91
N GLU A 180 -5.71 -11.05 2.96
CA GLU A 180 -6.05 -12.38 2.41
C GLU A 180 -5.91 -12.39 0.89
N LEU A 181 -6.33 -11.33 0.21
CA LEU A 181 -6.19 -11.20 -1.24
C LEU A 181 -4.72 -11.07 -1.68
N ALA A 182 -3.86 -10.46 -0.87
CA ALA A 182 -2.44 -10.28 -1.17
C ALA A 182 -1.63 -11.59 -1.08
N ARG A 183 -2.15 -12.65 -0.45
CA ARG A 183 -1.41 -13.93 -0.34
C ARG A 183 -1.13 -14.59 -1.68
N ASP A 184 -2.03 -14.42 -2.64
CA ASP A 184 -2.01 -15.13 -3.92
C ASP A 184 -1.94 -14.21 -5.15
N ARG A 185 -1.89 -12.89 -4.96
CA ARG A 185 -1.84 -11.88 -6.03
C ARG A 185 -0.98 -10.68 -5.64
N ALA A 186 -0.64 -9.85 -6.62
CA ALA A 186 -0.01 -8.56 -6.37
C ALA A 186 -1.08 -7.53 -6.03
N VAL A 187 -0.93 -6.83 -4.93
CA VAL A 187 -1.87 -5.78 -4.50
C VAL A 187 -1.13 -4.45 -4.39
N ILE A 188 -1.71 -3.39 -4.94
CA ILE A 188 -1.31 -2.01 -4.66
C ILE A 188 -2.52 -1.27 -4.12
N LEU A 189 -2.35 -0.58 -3.01
CA LEU A 189 -3.37 0.30 -2.46
C LEU A 189 -2.81 1.70 -2.22
N SER A 190 -3.64 2.71 -2.46
CA SER A 190 -3.33 4.07 -2.06
C SER A 190 -3.93 4.38 -0.69
N THR A 191 -3.23 5.17 0.08
CA THR A 191 -3.75 5.79 1.31
C THR A 191 -2.92 7.01 1.69
N HIS A 192 -3.48 7.87 2.51
CA HIS A 192 -2.76 8.96 3.16
C HIS A 192 -2.44 8.66 4.64
N LEU A 193 -2.79 7.46 5.12
CA LEU A 193 -2.61 7.03 6.51
C LEU A 193 -1.49 5.99 6.61
N LEU A 194 -0.36 6.38 7.18
CA LEU A 194 0.79 5.49 7.37
C LEU A 194 0.44 4.25 8.21
N ALA A 195 -0.38 4.42 9.25
CA ALA A 195 -0.83 3.30 10.09
C ALA A 195 -1.60 2.22 9.32
N GLU A 196 -2.25 2.56 8.20
CA GLU A 196 -2.88 1.56 7.34
C GLU A 196 -1.86 0.76 6.56
N VAL A 197 -0.88 1.45 5.98
CA VAL A 197 0.20 0.82 5.22
C VAL A 197 0.96 -0.16 6.11
N GLN A 198 1.31 0.22 7.32
CA GLN A 198 2.00 -0.63 8.30
C GLN A 198 1.20 -1.88 8.68
N GLN A 199 -0.13 -1.78 8.73
CA GLN A 199 -0.99 -2.90 9.11
C GLN A 199 -1.31 -3.86 7.96
N ILE A 200 -1.29 -3.41 6.71
CA ILE A 200 -1.77 -4.20 5.56
C ILE A 200 -0.63 -4.63 4.64
N CYS A 201 0.34 -3.73 4.42
CA CYS A 201 1.30 -3.85 3.33
C CYS A 201 2.60 -4.52 3.76
N SER A 202 3.25 -5.19 2.82
CA SER A 202 4.61 -5.71 2.96
C SER A 202 5.66 -4.71 2.46
N ARG A 203 5.24 -3.76 1.62
CA ARG A 203 6.09 -2.71 1.04
C ARG A 203 5.37 -1.37 1.05
N VAL A 204 6.15 -0.28 1.05
CA VAL A 204 5.63 1.08 0.94
C VAL A 204 6.39 1.84 -0.13
N ALA A 205 5.66 2.67 -0.86
CA ALA A 205 6.18 3.66 -1.80
C ALA A 205 5.59 5.02 -1.40
N ILE A 206 6.43 5.99 -1.05
CA ILE A 206 5.99 7.33 -0.64
C ILE A 206 6.08 8.27 -1.83
N LEU A 207 4.93 8.83 -2.22
CA LEU A 207 4.85 9.88 -3.22
C LEU A 207 4.76 11.25 -2.58
N HIS A 208 5.57 12.17 -3.10
CA HIS A 208 5.50 13.59 -2.77
C HIS A 208 5.66 14.42 -4.05
N GLU A 209 4.73 15.36 -4.30
CA GLU A 209 4.74 16.26 -5.47
C GLU A 209 5.03 15.55 -6.81
N GLY A 210 4.43 14.38 -7.00
CA GLY A 210 4.57 13.60 -8.24
C GLY A 210 5.88 12.85 -8.39
N ARG A 211 6.70 12.74 -7.34
CA ARG A 211 7.95 11.99 -7.29
C ARG A 211 7.87 10.87 -6.27
N LEU A 212 8.52 9.75 -6.56
CA LEU A 212 8.75 8.70 -5.60
C LEU A 212 9.95 9.11 -4.74
N VAL A 213 9.70 9.43 -3.46
CA VAL A 213 10.74 9.90 -2.53
C VAL A 213 11.29 8.80 -1.64
N HIS A 214 10.53 7.73 -1.47
CA HIS A 214 10.95 6.55 -0.72
C HIS A 214 10.26 5.30 -1.26
N GLU A 215 10.98 4.19 -1.31
CA GLU A 215 10.43 2.85 -1.51
C GLU A 215 11.19 1.87 -0.61
N GLY A 216 10.47 1.03 0.12
CA GLY A 216 11.07 0.09 1.05
C GLY A 216 10.12 -1.05 1.43
N THR A 217 10.69 -2.08 2.06
CA THR A 217 9.93 -3.15 2.70
C THR A 217 9.48 -2.71 4.08
N LEU A 218 8.25 -3.05 4.42
CA LEU A 218 7.77 -3.03 5.79
C LEU A 218 8.06 -4.43 6.35
N ALA A 219 9.25 -4.61 6.93
CA ALA A 219 9.48 -5.80 7.73
C ALA A 219 8.58 -5.68 8.96
N GLY A 220 7.79 -6.75 9.26
CA GLY A 220 6.81 -6.72 10.37
C GLY A 220 7.41 -6.23 11.69
N ASP A 221 6.61 -5.84 12.64
CA ASP A 221 6.92 -5.29 13.98
C ASP A 221 8.33 -4.66 14.16
N ASP A 222 8.79 -3.85 13.18
CA ASP A 222 10.06 -3.16 13.26
C ASP A 222 10.00 -2.16 14.42
N CYS A 223 10.52 -2.57 15.56
CA CYS A 223 10.74 -1.68 16.70
C CYS A 223 12.02 -0.91 16.48
N TRP A 224 11.92 0.39 16.51
CA TRP A 224 13.09 1.28 16.44
C TRP A 224 13.32 1.91 17.80
N LEU A 225 14.59 1.95 18.23
CA LEU A 225 15.03 2.68 19.42
C LEU A 225 15.86 3.86 18.98
N ARG A 226 15.58 5.02 19.56
CA ARG A 226 16.41 6.21 19.43
C ARG A 226 17.36 6.27 20.63
N LEU A 227 18.64 6.34 20.34
CA LEU A 227 19.70 6.34 21.34
C LEU A 227 20.57 7.60 21.16
N ARG A 228 20.77 8.37 22.22
CA ARG A 228 21.78 9.44 22.30
C ARG A 228 22.79 9.12 23.38
N LEU A 229 24.06 9.34 23.02
CA LEU A 229 25.20 9.05 23.86
C LEU A 229 26.02 10.32 24.06
N ARG A 230 26.70 10.41 25.22
CA ARG A 230 27.65 11.48 25.51
C ARG A 230 28.97 11.27 24.80
N ALA A 231 29.47 10.03 24.78
CA ALA A 231 30.71 9.67 24.12
C ALA A 231 30.46 9.27 22.66
N ALA A 232 31.42 9.52 21.80
CA ALA A 232 31.44 9.03 20.45
C ALA A 232 31.51 7.48 20.44
N THR A 233 30.69 6.84 19.63
CA THR A 233 30.70 5.39 19.42
C THR A 233 30.61 5.06 17.94
N SER A 234 30.93 3.83 17.58
CA SER A 234 30.75 3.34 16.21
C SER A 234 29.45 2.53 16.09
N GLY A 235 28.82 2.59 14.91
CA GLY A 235 27.65 1.77 14.62
C GLY A 235 27.90 0.27 14.79
N THR A 236 29.13 -0.19 14.56
CA THR A 236 29.55 -1.60 14.73
C THR A 236 29.49 -2.07 16.19
N GLN A 237 29.80 -1.20 17.15
CA GLN A 237 29.68 -1.52 18.57
C GLN A 237 28.21 -1.70 18.99
N LEU A 238 27.31 -0.86 18.46
CA LEU A 238 25.88 -0.93 18.72
C LEU A 238 25.23 -2.12 18.00
N ALA A 239 25.68 -2.45 16.80
CA ALA A 239 25.22 -3.62 16.05
C ALA A 239 25.58 -4.96 16.71
N ALA A 240 26.60 -4.98 17.59
CA ALA A 240 26.97 -6.18 18.35
C ALA A 240 26.06 -6.46 19.56
N VAL A 241 25.12 -5.57 19.86
CA VAL A 241 24.17 -5.78 20.97
C VAL A 241 23.12 -6.84 20.57
N PRO A 242 22.88 -7.86 21.39
CA PRO A 242 21.85 -8.86 21.09
C PRO A 242 20.47 -8.24 20.84
N GLY A 243 19.81 -8.67 19.76
CA GLY A 243 18.50 -8.15 19.36
C GLY A 243 18.56 -6.86 18.54
N VAL A 244 19.75 -6.34 18.21
CA VAL A 244 19.92 -5.22 17.27
C VAL A 244 20.26 -5.76 15.88
N HIS A 245 19.44 -5.42 14.87
CA HIS A 245 19.58 -5.89 13.49
C HIS A 245 20.14 -4.83 12.52
N GLU A 246 19.86 -3.58 12.82
CA GLU A 246 20.28 -2.46 11.97
C GLU A 246 20.62 -1.24 12.84
N VAL A 247 21.62 -0.48 12.42
CA VAL A 247 22.06 0.73 13.11
C VAL A 247 22.21 1.84 12.07
N LYS A 248 21.52 2.96 12.29
CA LYS A 248 21.61 4.17 11.46
C LYS A 248 21.97 5.37 12.31
N LEU A 249 22.76 6.27 11.75
CA LEU A 249 23.02 7.58 12.36
C LEU A 249 22.02 8.58 11.78
N ALA A 250 21.24 9.25 12.64
CA ALA A 250 20.34 10.32 12.24
C ALA A 250 21.09 11.64 12.08
N ASP A 251 20.52 12.58 11.32
CA ASP A 251 21.15 13.89 11.00
C ASP A 251 21.46 14.74 12.24
N ASP A 252 20.74 14.52 13.34
CA ASP A 252 20.93 15.20 14.62
C ASP A 252 21.92 14.51 15.55
N GLY A 253 22.65 13.49 15.05
CA GLY A 253 23.66 12.74 15.78
C GLY A 253 23.14 11.67 16.73
N ALA A 254 21.83 11.38 16.73
CA ALA A 254 21.27 10.24 17.46
C ALA A 254 21.42 8.94 16.65
N TRP A 255 21.52 7.81 17.32
CA TRP A 255 21.50 6.50 16.72
C TRP A 255 20.06 5.96 16.65
N LEU A 256 19.68 5.40 15.52
CA LEU A 256 18.45 4.63 15.32
C LEU A 256 18.82 3.16 15.23
N LEU A 257 18.27 2.36 16.14
CA LEU A 257 18.54 0.93 16.25
C LEU A 257 17.24 0.17 15.91
N ARG A 258 17.27 -0.68 14.89
CA ARG A 258 16.17 -1.63 14.64
C ARG A 258 16.37 -2.85 15.52
N VAL A 259 15.34 -3.19 16.29
CA VAL A 259 15.38 -4.26 17.31
C VAL A 259 14.17 -5.19 17.18
N ASP A 260 14.29 -6.40 17.75
CA ASP A 260 13.22 -7.41 17.74
C ASP A 260 11.96 -6.94 18.47
N ALA A 261 12.14 -6.24 19.58
CA ALA A 261 11.05 -5.79 20.44
C ALA A 261 11.50 -4.61 21.31
N PRO A 262 10.56 -3.82 21.87
CA PRO A 262 10.88 -2.73 22.80
C PRO A 262 11.72 -3.17 24.01
N THR A 263 11.59 -4.43 24.44
CA THR A 263 12.38 -5.03 25.53
C THR A 263 13.89 -5.09 25.28
N ALA A 264 14.32 -5.05 23.99
CA ALA A 264 15.73 -4.95 23.65
C ALA A 264 16.37 -3.63 24.14
N ALA A 265 15.57 -2.62 24.50
CA ALA A 265 16.06 -1.38 25.11
C ALA A 265 16.85 -1.64 26.40
N GLU A 266 16.47 -2.66 27.18
CA GLU A 266 17.21 -3.04 28.39
C GLU A 266 18.62 -3.54 28.08
N ALA A 267 18.76 -4.39 27.06
CA ALA A 267 20.07 -4.89 26.62
C ALA A 267 20.94 -3.77 26.06
N VAL A 268 20.35 -2.85 25.28
CA VAL A 268 21.04 -1.66 24.76
C VAL A 268 21.51 -0.75 25.91
N ALA A 269 20.64 -0.47 26.89
CA ALA A 269 20.97 0.37 28.04
C ALA A 269 22.10 -0.24 28.88
N ALA A 270 22.02 -1.55 29.17
CA ALA A 270 23.03 -2.28 29.92
C ALA A 270 24.39 -2.22 29.21
N ARG A 271 24.44 -2.46 27.91
CA ARG A 271 25.65 -2.41 27.12
C ARG A 271 26.28 -1.02 27.10
N VAL A 272 25.48 0.01 26.84
CA VAL A 272 25.92 1.42 26.82
C VAL A 272 26.52 1.84 28.17
N THR A 273 25.91 1.37 29.28
CA THR A 273 26.36 1.67 30.62
C THR A 273 27.67 0.93 30.94
N THR A 274 27.78 -0.34 30.55
CA THR A 274 28.99 -1.16 30.76
C THR A 274 30.18 -0.59 29.99
N ASP A 275 29.96 -0.14 28.76
CA ASP A 275 30.99 0.45 27.90
C ASP A 275 31.33 1.92 28.27
N GLY A 276 30.66 2.49 29.29
CA GLY A 276 30.93 3.86 29.79
C GLY A 276 30.58 4.98 28.78
N LEU A 277 29.68 4.70 27.81
CA LEU A 277 29.35 5.63 26.72
C LEU A 277 28.49 6.82 27.15
N GLY A 278 27.91 6.80 28.35
CA GLY A 278 27.09 7.88 28.91
C GLY A 278 25.77 8.04 28.20
N LEU A 279 24.76 7.28 28.63
CA LEU A 279 23.41 7.32 28.08
C LEU A 279 22.77 8.69 28.34
N LEU A 280 22.31 9.37 27.29
CA LEU A 280 21.59 10.65 27.35
C LEU A 280 20.09 10.46 27.05
N GLU A 281 19.77 9.62 26.07
CA GLU A 281 18.38 9.34 25.67
C GLU A 281 18.29 7.90 25.17
N LEU A 282 17.26 7.18 25.61
CA LEU A 282 16.84 5.90 25.03
C LEU A 282 15.33 5.84 25.07
N ARG A 283 14.72 5.80 23.91
CA ARG A 283 13.25 5.69 23.78
C ARG A 283 12.87 4.91 22.53
N VAL A 284 11.67 4.38 22.52
CA VAL A 284 11.07 3.90 21.28
C VAL A 284 10.94 5.06 20.30
N ALA A 285 11.40 4.86 19.08
CA ALA A 285 11.41 5.86 18.02
C ALA A 285 10.42 5.50 16.93
N ASP A 286 9.99 6.52 16.20
CA ASP A 286 9.30 6.33 14.94
C ASP A 286 10.26 5.65 13.95
N SER A 287 9.72 4.78 13.10
CA SER A 287 10.52 4.15 12.04
C SER A 287 11.08 5.21 11.07
N PRO A 288 12.17 4.94 10.34
CA PRO A 288 12.67 5.86 9.32
C PRO A 288 11.60 6.26 8.29
N ILE A 289 10.67 5.37 7.99
CA ILE A 289 9.53 5.64 7.10
C ILE A 289 8.58 6.65 7.74
N GLU A 290 8.29 6.51 9.04
CA GLU A 290 7.47 7.47 9.79
C GLU A 290 8.13 8.85 9.84
N GLN A 291 9.43 8.89 10.10
CA GLN A 291 10.19 10.14 10.11
C GLN A 291 10.14 10.83 8.73
N THR A 292 10.42 10.09 7.65
CA THR A 292 10.33 10.62 6.28
C THR A 292 8.92 11.16 5.99
N PHE A 293 7.89 10.40 6.36
CA PHE A 293 6.51 10.83 6.13
C PHE A 293 6.13 12.06 6.96
N LEU A 294 6.56 12.13 8.22
CA LEU A 294 6.32 13.29 9.09
C LEU A 294 7.04 14.55 8.59
N GLU A 295 8.27 14.43 8.09
CA GLU A 295 9.01 15.55 7.50
C GLU A 295 8.29 16.13 6.28
N LEU A 296 7.81 15.25 5.40
CA LEU A 296 7.03 15.64 4.22
C LEU A 296 5.70 16.32 4.59
N THR A 297 5.07 15.88 5.70
CA THR A 297 3.81 16.49 6.16
C THR A 297 4.01 17.84 6.85
N ARG A 298 5.11 18.04 7.57
CA ARG A 298 5.44 19.32 8.24
C ARG A 298 5.76 20.44 7.26
N GLY A 299 6.43 20.12 6.14
CA GLY A 299 6.75 21.09 5.08
C GLY A 299 5.53 21.70 4.39
N THR A 300 4.36 21.06 4.48
CA THR A 300 3.12 21.51 3.81
C THR A 300 2.28 22.46 4.67
N THR A 301 2.57 22.61 5.98
CA THR A 301 1.77 23.41 6.93
C THR A 301 2.16 24.91 6.96
N VAL A 302 3.18 25.34 6.20
CA VAL A 302 3.70 26.73 6.25
C VAL A 302 3.18 27.62 5.09
N ALA A 303 2.30 27.13 4.23
CA ALA A 303 1.71 27.90 3.12
C ALA A 303 0.18 27.85 3.15
N ALA A 304 -0.42 28.44 4.18
CA ALA A 304 -1.85 28.78 4.22
C ALA A 304 -2.03 30.21 4.74
#